data_9dc75810abaa0f1469da36125cbec441
#
_entry.id   9dc75810abaa0f1469da36125cbec441
#
_cell.length_a   1.000
_cell.length_b   1.000
_cell.length_c   1.000
_cell.angle_alpha   90.00
_cell.angle_beta   90.00
_cell.angle_gamma   90.00
#
_symmetry.space_group_name_H-M   'P 1'
#
loop_
_entity.id
_entity.type
_entity.pdbx_description
1 polymer ?
#
loop_
_entity_poly.entity_id
_entity_poly.type
_entity_poly.pdbx_seq_one_letter_code
_entity_poly.pdbx_strand_id
1 'polypeptide(L)'
;MIIRAYLRASTKEQNANRARDQLKAFASSHEAKITTFYVENESGTTVGRPELQRLISEAQEGEVLLCEAVDRLSRHEHDDWKRLRAQIESAGLRIVAADMPMTWAALRPIEGDPMMAWMQSAMTNMLLDVMAAFARKDYERRRHVQRQGIEKAKAAGLYRGKAPNQVLHQKIRDMLGGHYSVRKIAHLLDCSPSTVMSIKRQVEALNHVSALEASL
;
A
#
# COMPACT_ATOMS: atom_id res chain seq x y z
N MET A 1 -21.47 10.56 -21.06
CA MET A 1 -20.08 10.13 -20.82
C MET A 1 -20.06 9.24 -19.58
N ILE A 2 -19.44 8.08 -19.64
CA ILE A 2 -19.32 7.13 -18.53
C ILE A 2 -18.00 7.38 -17.81
N ILE A 3 -18.05 7.53 -16.48
CA ILE A 3 -16.88 7.71 -15.63
C ILE A 3 -16.74 6.53 -14.68
N ARG A 4 -15.59 5.88 -14.74
CA ARG A 4 -15.16 4.80 -13.84
C ARG A 4 -14.13 5.36 -12.85
N ALA A 5 -14.47 5.38 -11.58
CA ALA A 5 -13.57 5.92 -10.56
C ALA A 5 -12.71 4.81 -9.94
N TYR A 6 -11.40 4.99 -9.97
CA TYR A 6 -10.44 4.11 -9.32
C TYR A 6 -9.95 4.73 -8.02
N LEU A 7 -10.09 3.98 -6.93
CA LEU A 7 -9.68 4.36 -5.59
C LEU A 7 -8.71 3.34 -5.03
N ARG A 8 -7.69 3.82 -4.35
CA ARG A 8 -6.80 2.98 -3.58
C ARG A 8 -6.86 3.37 -2.12
N ALA A 9 -7.40 2.50 -1.28
CA ALA A 9 -7.54 2.70 0.14
C ALA A 9 -6.56 1.82 0.92
N SER A 10 -5.93 2.38 1.96
CA SER A 10 -5.36 1.55 3.03
C SER A 10 -6.51 0.91 3.80
N THR A 11 -6.29 -0.22 4.46
CA THR A 11 -7.26 -1.08 5.17
C THR A 11 -8.28 -0.41 6.13
N LYS A 12 -8.28 0.92 6.24
CA LYS A 12 -9.27 1.69 7.03
C LYS A 12 -10.38 2.17 6.10
N GLU A 13 -11.57 1.65 6.27
CA GLU A 13 -12.81 2.06 5.58
C GLU A 13 -13.00 3.59 5.49
N GLN A 14 -12.59 4.33 6.52
CA GLN A 14 -12.68 5.79 6.56
C GLN A 14 -11.89 6.48 5.44
N ASN A 15 -10.73 5.94 5.02
CA ASN A 15 -9.94 6.53 3.94
C ASN A 15 -10.57 6.28 2.56
N ALA A 16 -11.20 5.12 2.36
CA ALA A 16 -11.89 4.81 1.12
C ALA A 16 -13.13 5.68 0.93
N ASN A 17 -13.91 5.91 2.00
CA ASN A 17 -15.10 6.74 1.97
C ASN A 17 -14.76 8.21 1.71
N ARG A 18 -13.73 8.76 2.37
CA ARG A 18 -13.25 10.12 2.12
C ARG A 18 -12.85 10.32 0.64
N ALA A 19 -12.06 9.41 0.10
CA ALA A 19 -11.62 9.47 -1.29
C ALA A 19 -12.80 9.37 -2.26
N ARG A 20 -13.78 8.53 -1.95
CA ARG A 20 -15.03 8.39 -2.73
C ARG A 20 -15.83 9.69 -2.74
N ASP A 21 -15.99 10.32 -1.59
CA ASP A 21 -16.76 11.56 -1.48
C ASP A 21 -16.03 12.73 -2.16
N GLN A 22 -14.73 12.78 -2.08
CA GLN A 22 -13.90 13.75 -2.81
C GLN A 22 -14.06 13.61 -4.33
N LEU A 23 -14.00 12.39 -4.88
CA LEU A 23 -14.19 12.17 -6.32
C LEU A 23 -15.64 12.43 -6.77
N LYS A 24 -16.65 12.15 -5.92
CA LYS A 24 -18.03 12.53 -6.21
C LYS A 24 -18.21 14.06 -6.30
N ALA A 25 -17.66 14.79 -5.32
CA ALA A 25 -17.70 16.24 -5.31
C ALA A 25 -17.00 16.82 -6.55
N PHE A 26 -15.83 16.28 -6.91
CA PHE A 26 -15.10 16.64 -8.11
C PHE A 26 -15.93 16.40 -9.38
N ALA A 27 -16.50 15.22 -9.55
CA ALA A 27 -17.32 14.91 -10.72
C ALA A 27 -18.55 15.84 -10.81
N SER A 28 -19.21 16.10 -9.68
CA SER A 28 -20.37 17.00 -9.62
C SER A 28 -20.02 18.44 -9.99
N SER A 29 -18.84 18.94 -9.58
CA SER A 29 -18.38 20.30 -9.96
C SER A 29 -18.07 20.44 -11.46
N HIS A 30 -17.95 19.33 -12.19
CA HIS A 30 -17.74 19.28 -13.63
C HIS A 30 -18.98 18.76 -14.40
N GLU A 31 -20.17 18.81 -13.75
CA GLU A 31 -21.44 18.34 -14.33
C GLU A 31 -21.39 16.88 -14.82
N ALA A 32 -20.55 16.09 -14.17
CA ALA A 32 -20.30 14.69 -14.52
C ALA A 32 -20.75 13.75 -13.39
N LYS A 33 -21.09 12.52 -13.76
CA LYS A 33 -21.53 11.50 -12.79
C LYS A 33 -20.66 10.26 -12.87
N ILE A 34 -20.15 9.82 -11.72
CA ILE A 34 -19.41 8.56 -11.61
C ILE A 34 -20.40 7.40 -11.70
N THR A 35 -20.17 6.49 -12.64
CA THR A 35 -21.01 5.33 -12.87
C THR A 35 -20.63 4.16 -11.96
N THR A 36 -19.33 3.90 -11.81
CA THR A 36 -18.82 2.75 -11.04
C THR A 36 -17.56 3.13 -10.28
N PHE A 37 -17.42 2.59 -9.05
CA PHE A 37 -16.22 2.72 -8.22
C PHE A 37 -15.49 1.38 -8.13
N TYR A 38 -14.19 1.41 -8.39
CA TYR A 38 -13.26 0.29 -8.24
C TYR A 38 -12.32 0.62 -7.09
N VAL A 39 -12.44 -0.14 -6.01
CA VAL A 39 -11.71 0.15 -4.75
C VAL A 39 -10.65 -0.91 -4.52
N GLU A 40 -9.39 -0.55 -4.72
CA GLU A 40 -8.25 -1.41 -4.44
C GLU A 40 -7.89 -1.35 -2.96
N ASN A 41 -7.94 -2.48 -2.27
CA ASN A 41 -7.51 -2.57 -0.87
C ASN A 41 -6.00 -2.81 -0.81
N GLU A 42 -5.26 -1.86 -0.26
CA GLU A 42 -3.84 -2.04 0.04
C GLU A 42 -3.63 -2.94 1.25
N SER A 43 -3.76 -4.23 1.11
CA SER A 43 -3.03 -5.15 1.98
C SER A 43 -1.64 -5.32 1.38
N GLY A 44 -0.57 -5.11 2.18
CA GLY A 44 0.81 -5.09 1.70
C GLY A 44 1.35 -6.38 1.08
N THR A 45 0.49 -7.32 0.75
CA THR A 45 0.80 -8.65 0.21
C THR A 45 0.21 -8.91 -1.19
N THR A 46 -0.65 -8.05 -1.71
CA THR A 46 -1.28 -8.29 -3.01
C THR A 46 -0.43 -7.68 -4.12
N VAL A 47 0.31 -8.52 -4.84
CA VAL A 47 1.18 -8.16 -5.98
C VAL A 47 0.36 -7.73 -7.21
N GLY A 48 -0.95 -7.94 -7.24
CA GLY A 48 -1.85 -7.57 -8.32
C GLY A 48 -2.76 -6.39 -7.95
N ARG A 49 -3.30 -5.71 -8.97
CA ARG A 49 -4.34 -4.68 -8.85
C ARG A 49 -5.62 -5.20 -9.51
N PRO A 50 -6.30 -6.18 -8.89
CA PRO A 50 -7.44 -6.84 -9.50
C PRO A 50 -8.56 -5.85 -9.87
N GLU A 51 -8.82 -4.86 -9.03
CA GLU A 51 -9.86 -3.86 -9.29
C GLU A 51 -9.49 -2.92 -10.44
N LEU A 52 -8.21 -2.55 -10.58
CA LEU A 52 -7.76 -1.77 -11.73
C LEU A 52 -7.83 -2.59 -13.02
N GLN A 53 -7.42 -3.85 -13.00
CA GLN A 53 -7.52 -4.74 -14.16
C GLN A 53 -8.97 -4.99 -14.54
N ARG A 54 -9.87 -5.15 -13.57
CA ARG A 54 -11.31 -5.27 -13.79
C ARG A 54 -11.87 -4.00 -14.45
N LEU A 55 -11.49 -2.81 -13.94
CA LEU A 55 -11.88 -1.54 -14.54
C LEU A 55 -11.49 -1.48 -16.03
N ILE A 56 -10.24 -1.83 -16.36
CA ILE A 56 -9.73 -1.80 -17.74
C ILE A 56 -10.46 -2.82 -18.61
N SER A 57 -10.73 -4.03 -18.11
CA SER A 57 -11.41 -5.08 -18.87
C SER A 57 -12.90 -4.80 -19.11
N GLU A 58 -13.57 -4.06 -18.23
CA GLU A 58 -14.97 -3.68 -18.36
C GLU A 58 -15.16 -2.37 -19.14
N ALA A 59 -14.07 -1.65 -19.44
CA ALA A 59 -14.13 -0.36 -20.08
C ALA A 59 -14.50 -0.44 -21.56
N GLN A 60 -15.14 0.64 -22.03
CA GLN A 60 -15.44 0.86 -23.44
C GLN A 60 -14.71 2.09 -23.95
N GLU A 61 -14.50 2.14 -25.27
CA GLU A 61 -13.83 3.26 -25.91
C GLU A 61 -14.53 4.60 -25.60
N GLY A 62 -13.74 5.60 -25.26
CA GLY A 62 -14.23 6.95 -24.94
C GLY A 62 -14.67 7.14 -23.48
N GLU A 63 -14.67 6.10 -22.65
CA GLU A 63 -14.94 6.24 -21.22
C GLU A 63 -13.76 6.89 -20.48
N VAL A 64 -14.02 7.34 -19.25
CA VAL A 64 -13.04 8.03 -18.42
C VAL A 64 -12.66 7.19 -17.21
N LEU A 65 -11.36 7.00 -16.98
CA LEU A 65 -10.78 6.54 -15.74
C LEU A 65 -10.47 7.75 -14.86
N LEU A 66 -11.23 7.94 -13.78
CA LEU A 66 -11.05 9.02 -12.81
C LEU A 66 -10.33 8.51 -11.57
N CYS A 67 -9.25 9.20 -11.16
CA CYS A 67 -8.55 8.93 -9.91
C CYS A 67 -8.27 10.22 -9.11
N GLU A 68 -7.90 10.10 -7.83
CA GLU A 68 -7.54 11.26 -7.00
C GLU A 68 -6.29 11.96 -7.51
N ALA A 69 -5.26 11.16 -7.83
CA ALA A 69 -3.95 11.63 -8.25
C ALA A 69 -3.26 10.56 -9.13
N VAL A 70 -2.31 10.98 -9.96
CA VAL A 70 -1.56 10.07 -10.84
C VAL A 70 -0.76 9.03 -10.05
N ASP A 71 -0.31 9.35 -8.81
CA ASP A 71 0.40 8.42 -7.94
C ASP A 71 -0.46 7.24 -7.46
N ARG A 72 -1.79 7.33 -7.56
CA ARG A 72 -2.70 6.21 -7.32
C ARG A 72 -2.57 5.14 -8.40
N LEU A 73 -2.22 5.53 -9.61
CA LEU A 73 -1.99 4.63 -10.74
C LEU A 73 -0.52 4.20 -10.84
N SER A 74 0.44 5.11 -10.62
CA SER A 74 1.87 4.98 -10.97
C SER A 74 2.78 4.60 -9.78
N ARG A 75 2.49 3.54 -8.99
CA ARG A 75 3.32 3.19 -7.81
C ARG A 75 4.57 2.33 -8.10
N HIS A 76 4.71 1.79 -9.30
CA HIS A 76 5.71 0.80 -9.63
C HIS A 76 6.84 1.34 -10.52
N GLU A 77 7.73 0.48 -10.94
CA GLU A 77 8.83 0.81 -11.81
C GLU A 77 8.37 1.48 -13.12
N HIS A 78 9.26 2.22 -13.76
CA HIS A 78 8.96 2.98 -14.97
C HIS A 78 8.32 2.11 -16.07
N ASP A 79 8.76 0.87 -16.19
CA ASP A 79 8.24 -0.08 -17.17
C ASP A 79 6.81 -0.54 -16.84
N ASP A 80 6.47 -0.65 -15.54
CA ASP A 80 5.11 -0.99 -15.12
C ASP A 80 4.12 0.15 -15.44
N TRP A 81 4.54 1.40 -15.27
CA TRP A 81 3.74 2.56 -15.67
C TRP A 81 3.49 2.57 -17.18
N LYS A 82 4.53 2.36 -17.98
CA LYS A 82 4.38 2.31 -19.46
C LYS A 82 3.42 1.22 -19.90
N ARG A 83 3.54 0.02 -19.31
CA ARG A 83 2.63 -1.11 -19.60
C ARG A 83 1.19 -0.78 -19.21
N LEU A 84 0.98 -0.26 -18.00
CA LEU A 84 -0.35 0.12 -17.53
C LEU A 84 -0.97 1.19 -18.43
N ARG A 85 -0.21 2.22 -18.79
CA ARG A 85 -0.68 3.27 -19.67
C ARG A 85 -1.06 2.72 -21.05
N ALA A 86 -0.23 1.86 -21.62
CA ALA A 86 -0.55 1.21 -22.90
C ALA A 86 -1.83 0.36 -22.82
N GLN A 87 -2.07 -0.33 -21.70
CA GLN A 87 -3.32 -1.07 -21.47
C GLN A 87 -4.54 -0.14 -21.42
N ILE A 88 -4.43 0.99 -20.70
CA ILE A 88 -5.49 1.98 -20.57
C ILE A 88 -5.80 2.62 -21.94
N GLU A 89 -4.77 2.98 -22.70
CA GLU A 89 -4.91 3.52 -24.05
C GLU A 89 -5.52 2.51 -25.03
N SER A 90 -5.08 1.24 -24.97
CA SER A 90 -5.65 0.15 -25.79
C SER A 90 -7.12 -0.11 -25.50
N ALA A 91 -7.56 0.12 -24.26
CA ALA A 91 -8.96 0.03 -23.86
C ALA A 91 -9.78 1.28 -24.27
N GLY A 92 -9.15 2.27 -24.91
CA GLY A 92 -9.80 3.53 -25.32
C GLY A 92 -10.18 4.44 -24.14
N LEU A 93 -9.61 4.19 -22.94
CA LEU A 93 -9.87 4.98 -21.75
C LEU A 93 -9.05 6.28 -21.72
N ARG A 94 -9.69 7.36 -21.28
CA ARG A 94 -9.04 8.64 -21.01
C ARG A 94 -8.79 8.80 -19.53
N ILE A 95 -7.57 9.15 -19.12
CA ILE A 95 -7.22 9.32 -17.72
C ILE A 95 -7.53 10.74 -17.26
N VAL A 96 -8.24 10.85 -16.13
CA VAL A 96 -8.49 12.11 -15.40
C VAL A 96 -8.02 11.94 -13.97
N ALA A 97 -7.11 12.81 -13.54
CA ALA A 97 -6.68 12.92 -12.16
C ALA A 97 -7.26 14.21 -11.54
N ALA A 98 -7.93 14.09 -10.41
CA ALA A 98 -8.61 15.23 -9.79
C ALA A 98 -7.63 16.32 -9.31
N ASP A 99 -6.38 15.96 -9.01
CA ASP A 99 -5.30 16.87 -8.65
C ASP A 99 -4.58 17.51 -9.86
N MET A 100 -4.97 17.14 -11.11
CA MET A 100 -4.26 17.56 -12.31
C MET A 100 -5.20 18.20 -13.35
N PRO A 101 -5.38 19.54 -13.30
CA PRO A 101 -6.33 20.26 -14.16
C PRO A 101 -6.15 20.03 -15.66
N MET A 102 -4.91 19.78 -16.11
CA MET A 102 -4.63 19.51 -17.53
C MET A 102 -5.33 18.27 -18.07
N THR A 103 -5.70 17.32 -17.18
CA THR A 103 -6.43 16.10 -17.57
C THR A 103 -7.94 16.31 -17.67
N TRP A 104 -8.47 17.40 -17.09
CA TRP A 104 -9.92 17.63 -16.98
C TRP A 104 -10.61 17.89 -18.32
N ALA A 105 -9.84 18.29 -19.33
CA ALA A 105 -10.35 18.41 -20.70
C ALA A 105 -10.94 17.09 -21.22
N ALA A 106 -10.46 15.95 -20.73
CA ALA A 106 -11.00 14.64 -21.06
C ALA A 106 -12.43 14.38 -20.51
N LEU A 107 -12.94 15.23 -19.60
CA LEU A 107 -14.31 15.21 -19.10
C LEU A 107 -15.31 15.84 -20.09
N ARG A 108 -14.84 16.45 -21.17
CA ARG A 108 -15.70 17.05 -22.20
C ARG A 108 -15.71 16.19 -23.45
N PRO A 109 -16.82 16.19 -24.21
CA PRO A 109 -16.81 15.62 -25.54
C PRO A 109 -15.71 16.26 -26.40
N ILE A 110 -15.10 15.47 -27.26
CA ILE A 110 -14.11 15.99 -28.21
C ILE A 110 -14.93 16.70 -29.31
N GLU A 111 -15.04 18.01 -29.21
CA GLU A 111 -15.64 18.87 -30.19
C GLU A 111 -14.55 19.65 -30.94
N GLY A 112 -14.62 19.76 -32.25
CA GLY A 112 -13.72 20.56 -33.07
C GLY A 112 -12.77 19.77 -33.96
N ASP A 113 -11.66 20.40 -34.35
CA ASP A 113 -10.66 19.83 -35.25
C ASP A 113 -10.00 18.57 -34.66
N PRO A 114 -10.06 17.42 -35.35
CA PRO A 114 -9.38 16.19 -34.91
C PRO A 114 -7.88 16.35 -34.62
N MET A 115 -7.20 17.23 -35.33
CA MET A 115 -5.78 17.54 -35.12
C MET A 115 -5.54 18.18 -33.75
N MET A 116 -6.38 19.14 -33.36
CA MET A 116 -6.31 19.79 -32.04
C MET A 116 -6.60 18.80 -30.91
N ALA A 117 -7.59 17.93 -31.08
CA ALA A 117 -7.92 16.88 -30.14
C ALA A 117 -6.74 15.91 -29.96
N TRP A 118 -6.08 15.51 -31.04
CA TRP A 118 -4.88 14.68 -31.02
C TRP A 118 -3.72 15.36 -30.30
N MET A 119 -3.42 16.63 -30.61
CA MET A 119 -2.39 17.42 -29.93
C MET A 119 -2.65 17.50 -28.41
N GLN A 120 -3.88 17.80 -28.02
CA GLN A 120 -4.26 17.90 -26.60
C GLN A 120 -4.06 16.56 -25.87
N SER A 121 -4.46 15.45 -26.50
CA SER A 121 -4.24 14.11 -25.98
C SER A 121 -2.75 13.80 -25.81
N ALA A 122 -1.92 14.10 -26.82
CA ALA A 122 -0.48 13.90 -26.78
C ALA A 122 0.19 14.71 -25.64
N MET A 123 -0.20 15.97 -25.47
CA MET A 123 0.31 16.82 -24.38
C MET A 123 -0.11 16.28 -23.01
N THR A 124 -1.37 15.86 -22.85
CA THR A 124 -1.88 15.28 -21.61
C THR A 124 -1.12 14.01 -21.26
N ASN A 125 -0.90 13.14 -22.22
CA ASN A 125 -0.14 11.90 -22.06
C ASN A 125 1.32 12.15 -21.65
N MET A 126 1.98 13.12 -22.26
CA MET A 126 3.33 13.54 -21.88
C MET A 126 3.36 14.03 -20.41
N LEU A 127 2.39 14.84 -20.01
CA LEU A 127 2.31 15.36 -18.64
C LEU A 127 2.05 14.24 -17.62
N LEU A 128 1.19 13.27 -17.95
CA LEU A 128 0.96 12.08 -17.11
C LEU A 128 2.27 11.30 -16.90
N ASP A 129 3.09 11.13 -17.93
CA ASP A 129 4.39 10.46 -17.82
C ASP A 129 5.35 11.23 -16.92
N VAL A 130 5.41 12.55 -17.07
CA VAL A 130 6.25 13.40 -16.21
C VAL A 130 5.80 13.32 -14.76
N MET A 131 4.49 13.42 -14.49
CA MET A 131 3.95 13.32 -13.13
C MET A 131 4.17 11.95 -12.51
N ALA A 132 4.03 10.87 -13.28
CA ALA A 132 4.35 9.52 -12.82
C ALA A 132 5.83 9.40 -12.45
N ALA A 133 6.74 9.98 -13.21
CA ALA A 133 8.17 10.01 -12.90
C ALA A 133 8.47 10.80 -11.63
N PHE A 134 7.83 11.95 -11.40
CA PHE A 134 7.96 12.72 -10.16
C PHE A 134 7.43 11.96 -8.95
N ALA A 135 6.25 11.36 -9.05
CA ALA A 135 5.66 10.57 -7.98
C ALA A 135 6.59 9.41 -7.55
N ARG A 136 7.24 8.76 -8.52
CA ARG A 136 8.23 7.73 -8.28
C ARG A 136 9.45 8.27 -7.55
N LYS A 137 10.06 9.35 -8.04
CA LYS A 137 11.24 9.97 -7.42
C LYS A 137 10.97 10.36 -5.98
N ASP A 138 9.79 10.91 -5.70
CA ASP A 138 9.38 11.25 -4.33
C ASP A 138 9.20 10.02 -3.44
N TYR A 139 8.63 8.94 -3.96
CA TYR A 139 8.54 7.66 -3.25
C TYR A 139 9.93 7.09 -2.91
N GLU A 140 10.85 7.06 -3.86
CA GLU A 140 12.23 6.59 -3.67
C GLU A 140 12.96 7.43 -2.62
N ARG A 141 12.81 8.76 -2.68
CA ARG A 141 13.38 9.69 -1.69
C ARG A 141 12.85 9.42 -0.29
N ARG A 142 11.53 9.29 -0.12
CA ARG A 142 10.92 8.97 1.18
C ARG A 142 11.43 7.64 1.74
N ARG A 143 11.52 6.61 0.92
CA ARG A 143 12.05 5.31 1.30
C ARG A 143 13.52 5.37 1.70
N HIS A 144 14.33 6.16 0.99
CA HIS A 144 15.73 6.36 1.31
C HIS A 144 15.91 7.05 2.67
N VAL A 145 15.19 8.15 2.91
CA VAL A 145 15.22 8.87 4.20
C VAL A 145 14.75 7.97 5.35
N GLN A 146 13.69 7.20 5.14
CA GLN A 146 13.22 6.24 6.13
C GLN A 146 14.30 5.19 6.47
N ARG A 147 14.99 4.64 5.46
CA ARG A 147 16.08 3.69 5.67
C ARG A 147 17.22 4.30 6.49
N GLN A 148 17.65 5.50 6.12
CA GLN A 148 18.67 6.23 6.89
C GLN A 148 18.24 6.48 8.34
N GLY A 149 16.97 6.83 8.57
CA GLY A 149 16.40 7.00 9.92
C GLY A 149 16.46 5.71 10.75
N ILE A 150 16.11 4.57 10.14
CA ILE A 150 16.20 3.25 10.78
C ILE A 150 17.65 2.89 11.10
N GLU A 151 18.60 3.13 10.18
CA GLU A 151 20.02 2.85 10.39
C GLU A 151 20.59 3.69 11.54
N LYS A 152 20.29 5.00 11.57
CA LYS A 152 20.66 5.87 12.68
C LYS A 152 20.08 5.41 14.00
N ALA A 153 18.79 5.03 14.05
CA ALA A 153 18.13 4.54 15.24
C ALA A 153 18.73 3.19 15.72
N LYS A 154 19.11 2.31 14.80
CA LYS A 154 19.82 1.06 15.11
C LYS A 154 21.21 1.34 15.68
N ALA A 155 21.98 2.24 15.07
CA ALA A 155 23.31 2.63 15.55
C ALA A 155 23.27 3.29 16.93
N ALA A 156 22.22 4.06 17.23
CA ALA A 156 21.96 4.67 18.53
C ALA A 156 21.36 3.69 19.57
N GLY A 157 21.17 2.41 19.25
CA GLY A 157 20.55 1.42 20.13
C GLY A 157 19.06 1.66 20.44
N LEU A 158 18.41 2.59 19.74
CA LEU A 158 17.01 2.95 19.96
C LEU A 158 16.03 1.95 19.32
N TYR A 159 16.51 1.15 18.36
CA TYR A 159 15.68 0.17 17.64
C TYR A 159 15.66 -1.16 18.39
N ARG A 160 14.89 -1.22 19.49
CA ARG A 160 14.84 -2.38 20.40
C ARG A 160 13.80 -3.43 20.01
N GLY A 161 13.06 -3.24 18.92
CA GLY A 161 11.94 -4.10 18.56
C GLY A 161 10.76 -3.98 19.53
N LYS A 162 9.88 -4.98 19.51
CA LYS A 162 8.77 -5.07 20.46
C LYS A 162 9.34 -5.48 21.83
N ALA A 163 9.03 -4.71 22.88
CA ALA A 163 9.44 -5.05 24.24
C ALA A 163 8.94 -6.45 24.63
N PRO A 164 9.78 -7.26 25.26
CA PRO A 164 9.37 -8.59 25.73
C PRO A 164 8.20 -8.47 26.71
N ASN A 165 7.21 -9.33 26.58
CA ASN A 165 6.10 -9.42 27.53
C ASN A 165 6.60 -10.14 28.80
N GLN A 166 7.15 -9.36 29.74
CA GLN A 166 7.74 -9.91 30.96
C GLN A 166 6.77 -10.73 31.80
N VAL A 167 5.49 -10.35 31.83
CA VAL A 167 4.46 -11.11 32.56
C VAL A 167 4.25 -12.49 31.94
N LEU A 168 4.17 -12.57 30.60
CA LEU A 168 4.09 -13.85 29.90
C LEU A 168 5.36 -14.68 30.13
N HIS A 169 6.54 -14.05 30.05
CA HIS A 169 7.81 -14.72 30.27
C HIS A 169 7.92 -15.31 31.67
N GLN A 170 7.44 -14.59 32.71
CA GLN A 170 7.44 -15.08 34.07
C GLN A 170 6.51 -16.28 34.22
N LYS A 171 5.28 -16.22 33.73
CA LYS A 171 4.33 -17.34 33.72
C LYS A 171 4.91 -18.58 33.04
N ILE A 172 5.64 -18.42 31.95
CA ILE A 172 6.31 -19.53 31.25
C ILE A 172 7.38 -20.14 32.13
N ARG A 173 8.21 -19.32 32.82
CA ARG A 173 9.25 -19.83 33.75
C ARG A 173 8.63 -20.62 34.90
N ASP A 174 7.57 -20.09 35.51
CA ASP A 174 6.87 -20.77 36.63
C ASP A 174 6.32 -22.13 36.18
N MET A 175 5.72 -22.22 35.00
CA MET A 175 5.21 -23.48 34.47
C MET A 175 6.32 -24.45 34.03
N LEU A 176 7.46 -23.96 33.56
CA LEU A 176 8.63 -24.80 33.30
C LEU A 176 9.19 -25.41 34.57
N GLY A 177 9.21 -24.68 35.69
CA GLY A 177 9.55 -25.19 37.02
C GLY A 177 8.58 -26.27 37.52
N GLY A 178 7.33 -26.19 37.12
CA GLY A 178 6.30 -27.22 37.41
C GLY A 178 6.30 -28.42 36.44
N HIS A 179 7.35 -28.62 35.66
CA HIS A 179 7.56 -29.73 34.72
C HIS A 179 6.48 -29.87 33.60
N TYR A 180 5.79 -28.78 33.24
CA TYR A 180 4.84 -28.82 32.14
C TYR A 180 5.56 -28.91 30.79
N SER A 181 4.96 -29.64 29.84
CA SER A 181 5.53 -29.75 28.50
C SER A 181 5.39 -28.44 27.72
N VAL A 182 6.33 -28.15 26.80
CA VAL A 182 6.34 -26.95 25.97
C VAL A 182 5.01 -26.75 25.23
N ARG A 183 4.42 -27.82 24.68
CA ARG A 183 3.14 -27.75 23.99
C ARG A 183 1.98 -27.40 24.92
N LYS A 184 2.00 -27.93 26.15
CA LYS A 184 0.96 -27.65 27.16
C LYS A 184 1.03 -26.20 27.63
N ILE A 185 2.25 -25.68 27.88
CA ILE A 185 2.49 -24.28 28.24
C ILE A 185 2.02 -23.34 27.11
N ALA A 186 2.38 -23.62 25.86
CA ALA A 186 1.99 -22.82 24.70
C ALA A 186 0.48 -22.73 24.56
N HIS A 187 -0.24 -23.86 24.76
CA HIS A 187 -1.70 -23.92 24.70
C HIS A 187 -2.36 -23.15 25.86
N LEU A 188 -1.88 -23.32 27.11
CA LEU A 188 -2.48 -22.70 28.30
C LEU A 188 -2.26 -21.18 28.35
N LEU A 189 -1.16 -20.67 27.79
CA LEU A 189 -0.81 -19.24 27.78
C LEU A 189 -1.08 -18.55 26.44
N ASP A 190 -1.75 -19.24 25.51
CA ASP A 190 -2.07 -18.74 24.16
C ASP A 190 -0.86 -18.09 23.49
N CYS A 191 0.26 -18.80 23.47
CA CYS A 191 1.50 -18.31 22.86
C CYS A 191 2.14 -19.37 21.95
N SER A 192 3.09 -18.92 21.09
CA SER A 192 3.75 -19.85 20.19
C SER A 192 4.69 -20.81 20.94
N PRO A 193 4.80 -22.09 20.54
CA PRO A 193 5.78 -23.03 21.09
C PRO A 193 7.22 -22.52 20.97
N SER A 194 7.54 -21.73 19.94
CA SER A 194 8.86 -21.11 19.76
C SER A 194 9.18 -20.10 20.86
N THR A 195 8.19 -19.35 21.35
CA THR A 195 8.35 -18.44 22.49
C THR A 195 8.70 -19.21 23.76
N VAL A 196 7.99 -20.30 24.03
CA VAL A 196 8.25 -21.16 25.20
C VAL A 196 9.65 -21.78 25.12
N MET A 197 10.05 -22.29 23.96
CA MET A 197 11.40 -22.86 23.74
C MET A 197 12.52 -21.83 23.90
N SER A 198 12.31 -20.59 23.46
CA SER A 198 13.29 -19.52 23.65
C SER A 198 13.53 -19.23 25.15
N ILE A 199 12.45 -19.15 25.93
CA ILE A 199 12.55 -18.93 27.38
C ILE A 199 13.14 -20.13 28.10
N LYS A 200 12.78 -21.35 27.69
CA LYS A 200 13.37 -22.58 28.26
C LYS A 200 14.90 -22.60 28.12
N ARG A 201 15.42 -22.28 26.90
CA ARG A 201 16.87 -22.18 26.66
C ARG A 201 17.54 -21.12 27.55
N GLN A 202 16.88 -19.97 27.79
CA GLN A 202 17.42 -18.95 28.71
C GLN A 202 17.49 -19.43 30.13
N VAL A 203 16.50 -20.17 30.65
CA VAL A 203 16.50 -20.76 32.00
C VAL A 203 17.58 -21.82 32.13
N GLU A 204 17.73 -22.71 31.15
CA GLU A 204 18.76 -23.75 31.12
C GLU A 204 20.17 -23.14 31.12
N ALA A 205 20.40 -22.07 30.34
CA ALA A 205 21.68 -21.36 30.31
C ALA A 205 22.02 -20.71 31.67
N LEU A 206 21.03 -20.09 32.34
CA LEU A 206 21.21 -19.48 33.66
C LEU A 206 21.54 -20.55 34.72
N ASN A 207 20.85 -21.68 34.72
CA ASN A 207 21.10 -22.78 35.66
C ASN A 207 22.50 -23.40 35.46
N HIS A 208 22.98 -23.45 34.21
CA HIS A 208 24.34 -23.98 33.92
C HIS A 208 25.43 -23.05 34.46
N VAL A 209 25.23 -21.72 34.35
CA VAL A 209 26.18 -20.74 34.91
C VAL A 209 26.20 -20.81 36.43
N SER A 210 25.03 -20.87 37.10
CA SER A 210 24.94 -20.98 38.57
C SER A 210 25.54 -22.29 39.10
N ALA A 211 25.45 -23.39 38.36
CA ALA A 211 26.06 -24.67 38.74
C ALA A 211 27.60 -24.64 38.65
N LEU A 212 28.15 -23.89 37.68
CA LEU A 212 29.61 -23.71 37.55
C LEU A 212 30.18 -22.81 38.66
N GLU A 213 29.43 -21.77 39.06
CA GLU A 213 29.85 -20.88 40.16
C GLU A 213 29.78 -21.56 41.56
N ALA A 214 28.90 -22.54 41.73
CA ALA A 214 28.76 -23.30 42.99
C ALA A 214 29.82 -24.42 43.14
N SER A 215 30.57 -24.70 42.08
CA SER A 215 31.65 -25.74 42.07
C SER A 215 33.07 -25.16 42.13
N LEU A 216 33.19 -23.85 42.29
CA LEU A 216 34.44 -23.12 42.57
C LEU A 216 34.52 -22.66 44.01
#